data_af34b9dd2d7196fb6d8ff3b50b4f9496
#
_entry.id   af34b9dd2d7196fb6d8ff3b50b4f9496
#
_cell.length_a   1.000
_cell.length_b   1.000
_cell.length_c   1.000
_cell.angle_alpha   90.00
_cell.angle_beta   90.00
_cell.angle_gamma   90.00
#
_symmetry.space_group_name_H-M   'P 1'
#
loop_
_entity.id
_entity.type
_entity.pdbx_description
1 polymer ?
#
loop_
_entity_poly.entity_id
_entity_poly.type
_entity_poly.pdbx_seq_one_letter_code
_entity_poly.pdbx_strand_id
1 'polypeptide(L)'
;LVYMNFKQLFRLNILIFIFNLFALSFLHGLDSKDADFKKLSGTRPNIIMFLADDQSITDHTTYGNKKVPTPITQAFSQESLVFNNAFTGQAICAPSRSMLLTGLYPLKNGCYINHTAIRPGLRTLPSYLKELGYDVLLVGKSHLKPASQFPWTRWIQPVKKAGYPRPAISIDEVDEYLSKREKPFCLIIASEYPHGPYFKESKFKTDEVSLPPFQYDSIGSRNYFGRYYTSIVEKENEFKEI
;
A
#
# COMPACT_ATOMS: atom_id res chain seq x y z
N LEU A 1 -24.84 -24.96 50.97
CA LEU A 1 -23.36 -25.10 50.94
C LEU A 1 -23.00 -26.17 49.94
N VAL A 2 -22.42 -25.80 48.78
CA VAL A 2 -21.95 -26.75 47.78
C VAL A 2 -20.54 -27.15 48.19
N TYR A 3 -20.37 -28.38 48.61
CA TYR A 3 -19.04 -28.93 48.89
C TYR A 3 -18.34 -29.28 47.60
N MET A 4 -17.34 -28.52 47.20
CA MET A 4 -16.42 -28.87 46.13
C MET A 4 -15.40 -29.90 46.68
N ASN A 5 -15.19 -30.99 45.95
CA ASN A 5 -14.19 -31.99 46.36
C ASN A 5 -12.77 -31.52 45.97
N PHE A 6 -11.75 -32.12 46.58
CA PHE A 6 -10.35 -31.73 46.41
C PHE A 6 -9.88 -31.74 44.94
N LYS A 7 -10.40 -32.62 44.09
CA LYS A 7 -10.09 -32.68 42.65
C LYS A 7 -10.69 -31.49 41.89
N GLN A 8 -11.84 -30.98 42.32
CA GLN A 8 -12.47 -29.79 41.71
C GLN A 8 -11.75 -28.52 42.12
N LEU A 9 -11.32 -28.39 43.37
CA LEU A 9 -10.47 -27.30 43.84
C LEU A 9 -9.11 -27.27 43.13
N PHE A 10 -8.49 -28.42 42.94
CA PHE A 10 -7.19 -28.51 42.24
C PHE A 10 -7.30 -28.14 40.77
N ARG A 11 -8.36 -28.54 40.06
CA ARG A 11 -8.63 -28.17 38.68
C ARG A 11 -8.93 -26.66 38.57
N LEU A 12 -9.67 -26.09 39.50
CA LEU A 12 -9.97 -24.64 39.52
C LEU A 12 -8.70 -23.83 39.73
N ASN A 13 -7.80 -24.24 40.63
CA ASN A 13 -6.53 -23.56 40.85
C ASN A 13 -5.59 -23.62 39.66
N ILE A 14 -5.56 -24.75 38.93
CA ILE A 14 -4.79 -24.86 37.67
C ILE A 14 -5.38 -23.93 36.61
N LEU A 15 -6.70 -23.85 36.44
CA LEU A 15 -7.34 -22.95 35.50
C LEU A 15 -7.05 -21.47 35.82
N ILE A 16 -7.11 -21.08 37.08
CA ILE A 16 -6.78 -19.73 37.55
C ILE A 16 -5.29 -19.42 37.32
N PHE A 17 -4.40 -20.39 37.55
CA PHE A 17 -2.97 -20.21 37.27
C PHE A 17 -2.65 -20.04 35.78
N ILE A 18 -3.28 -20.84 34.91
CA ILE A 18 -3.14 -20.74 33.45
C ILE A 18 -3.71 -19.40 32.99
N PHE A 19 -4.86 -18.98 33.50
CA PHE A 19 -5.47 -17.68 33.13
C PHE A 19 -4.57 -16.52 33.55
N ASN A 20 -3.96 -16.56 34.74
CA ASN A 20 -3.01 -15.52 35.20
C ASN A 20 -1.72 -15.52 34.35
N LEU A 21 -1.21 -16.67 33.94
CA LEU A 21 -0.06 -16.74 33.00
C LEU A 21 -0.40 -16.13 31.64
N PHE A 22 -1.60 -16.40 31.12
CA PHE A 22 -2.08 -15.79 29.86
C PHE A 22 -2.29 -14.28 29.99
N ALA A 23 -2.86 -13.84 31.11
CA ALA A 23 -3.06 -12.42 31.38
C ALA A 23 -1.72 -11.68 31.56
N LEU A 24 -0.72 -12.27 32.23
CA LEU A 24 0.62 -11.71 32.34
C LEU A 24 1.32 -11.59 30.98
N SER A 25 1.21 -12.62 30.13
CA SER A 25 1.79 -12.60 28.77
C SER A 25 1.13 -11.53 27.89
N PHE A 26 -0.18 -11.33 28.07
CA PHE A 26 -0.92 -10.29 27.35
C PHE A 26 -0.53 -8.87 27.81
N LEU A 27 -0.35 -8.68 29.13
CA LEU A 27 0.11 -7.42 29.73
C LEU A 27 1.54 -7.06 29.31
N HIS A 28 2.48 -8.03 29.27
CA HIS A 28 3.84 -7.80 28.76
C HIS A 28 3.87 -7.43 27.27
N GLY A 29 2.96 -7.99 26.46
CA GLY A 29 2.82 -7.60 25.05
C GLY A 29 2.26 -6.20 24.85
N LEU A 30 1.48 -5.67 25.80
CA LEU A 30 0.98 -4.30 25.80
C LEU A 30 2.06 -3.30 26.24
N ASP A 31 2.84 -3.60 27.27
CA ASP A 31 3.91 -2.72 27.75
C ASP A 31 5.02 -2.49 26.72
N SER A 32 5.38 -3.50 25.93
CA SER A 32 6.37 -3.34 24.86
C SER A 32 5.88 -2.43 23.73
N LYS A 33 4.60 -2.54 23.35
CA LYS A 33 3.99 -1.68 22.32
C LYS A 33 3.85 -0.23 22.80
N ASP A 34 3.46 -0.02 24.05
CA ASP A 34 3.37 1.31 24.64
C ASP A 34 4.73 2.01 24.76
N ALA A 35 5.80 1.26 25.02
CA ALA A 35 7.16 1.77 25.05
C ALA A 35 7.63 2.23 23.63
N ASP A 36 7.30 1.47 22.57
CA ASP A 36 7.60 1.84 21.19
C ASP A 36 6.77 3.04 20.72
N PHE A 37 5.50 3.13 21.10
CA PHE A 37 4.68 4.31 20.85
C PHE A 37 5.20 5.55 21.57
N LYS A 38 5.65 5.44 22.83
CA LYS A 38 6.27 6.55 23.56
C LYS A 38 7.57 7.00 22.92
N LYS A 39 8.37 6.10 22.36
CA LYS A 39 9.62 6.43 21.65
C LYS A 39 9.34 7.22 20.36
N LEU A 40 8.22 6.96 19.68
CA LEU A 40 7.80 7.69 18.49
C LEU A 40 7.04 9.00 18.81
N SER A 41 6.52 9.13 20.05
CA SER A 41 5.81 10.32 20.47
C SER A 41 6.72 11.55 20.47
N GLY A 42 6.28 12.59 19.78
CA GLY A 42 7.08 13.83 19.61
C GLY A 42 8.10 13.79 18.48
N THR A 43 8.31 12.64 17.82
CA THR A 43 9.11 12.58 16.59
C THR A 43 8.26 12.96 15.38
N ARG A 44 8.93 13.40 14.32
CA ARG A 44 8.31 13.64 13.00
C ARG A 44 9.02 12.77 11.96
N PRO A 45 8.69 11.45 11.91
CA PRO A 45 9.33 10.53 10.98
C PRO A 45 9.01 10.89 9.54
N ASN A 46 9.91 10.62 8.62
CA ASN A 46 9.57 10.65 7.20
C ASN A 46 8.58 9.55 6.87
N ILE A 47 7.66 9.84 5.95
CA ILE A 47 6.61 8.92 5.51
C ILE A 47 6.83 8.65 4.03
N ILE A 48 6.92 7.37 3.66
CA ILE A 48 6.98 6.95 2.25
C ILE A 48 5.80 6.02 1.99
N MET A 49 5.05 6.30 0.94
CA MET A 49 3.89 5.51 0.52
C MET A 49 4.06 5.09 -0.93
N PHE A 50 4.13 3.79 -1.18
CA PHE A 50 4.14 3.21 -2.52
C PHE A 50 2.73 2.82 -2.95
N LEU A 51 2.30 3.30 -4.11
CA LEU A 51 1.01 2.97 -4.73
C LEU A 51 1.23 2.37 -6.10
N ALA A 52 0.80 1.13 -6.28
CA ALA A 52 0.65 0.51 -7.60
C ALA A 52 -0.72 0.91 -8.19
N ASP A 53 -0.85 0.84 -9.51
CA ASP A 53 -2.08 1.14 -10.23
C ASP A 53 -2.65 -0.12 -10.89
N ASP A 54 -3.84 -0.56 -10.43
CA ASP A 54 -4.53 -1.78 -10.88
C ASP A 54 -3.75 -3.09 -10.60
N GLN A 55 -3.13 -3.21 -9.42
CA GLN A 55 -2.49 -4.44 -8.97
C GLN A 55 -3.39 -5.20 -7.99
N SER A 56 -3.56 -6.50 -8.23
CA SER A 56 -4.33 -7.38 -7.35
C SER A 56 -3.46 -7.93 -6.20
N ILE A 57 -4.09 -8.25 -5.07
CA ILE A 57 -3.45 -8.97 -3.96
C ILE A 57 -2.84 -10.30 -4.42
N THR A 58 -3.49 -10.98 -5.38
CA THR A 58 -3.04 -12.26 -5.94
C THR A 58 -1.77 -12.16 -6.79
N ASP A 59 -1.32 -10.95 -7.10
CA ASP A 59 -0.13 -10.72 -7.93
C ASP A 59 1.17 -10.61 -7.11
N HIS A 60 1.06 -10.63 -5.79
CA HIS A 60 2.20 -10.49 -4.90
C HIS A 60 2.72 -11.83 -4.38
N THR A 61 4.04 -12.00 -4.41
CA THR A 61 4.72 -13.17 -3.81
C THR A 61 4.42 -13.27 -2.31
N THR A 62 4.30 -12.18 -1.61
CA THR A 62 3.92 -12.09 -0.19
C THR A 62 2.60 -12.79 0.11
N TYR A 63 1.65 -12.78 -0.82
CA TYR A 63 0.34 -13.44 -0.70
C TYR A 63 0.27 -14.78 -1.45
N GLY A 64 1.44 -15.39 -1.75
CA GLY A 64 1.53 -16.74 -2.28
C GLY A 64 1.61 -16.87 -3.80
N ASN A 65 1.70 -15.77 -4.55
CA ASN A 65 1.97 -15.85 -5.99
C ASN A 65 3.40 -16.37 -6.23
N LYS A 66 3.50 -17.47 -7.00
CA LYS A 66 4.79 -18.10 -7.35
C LYS A 66 5.20 -17.84 -8.81
N LYS A 67 4.38 -17.14 -9.60
CA LYS A 67 4.57 -17.01 -11.05
C LYS A 67 5.10 -15.62 -11.43
N VAL A 68 4.71 -14.60 -10.71
CA VAL A 68 5.20 -13.24 -10.94
C VAL A 68 6.11 -12.87 -9.77
N PRO A 69 7.42 -12.69 -10.01
CA PRO A 69 8.32 -12.30 -8.94
C PRO A 69 8.03 -10.85 -8.51
N THR A 70 7.82 -10.65 -7.22
CA THR A 70 7.73 -9.32 -6.59
C THR A 70 8.78 -9.21 -5.47
N PRO A 71 10.09 -9.27 -5.79
CA PRO A 71 11.15 -9.44 -4.81
C PRO A 71 11.28 -8.23 -3.88
N ILE A 72 11.04 -7.02 -4.35
CA ILE A 72 11.17 -5.78 -3.56
C ILE A 72 10.05 -5.72 -2.53
N THR A 73 8.80 -5.88 -2.97
CA THR A 73 7.63 -5.93 -2.08
C THR A 73 7.72 -7.10 -1.11
N GLN A 74 8.25 -8.25 -1.54
CA GLN A 74 8.46 -9.41 -0.69
C GLN A 74 9.54 -9.17 0.37
N ALA A 75 10.68 -8.59 0.01
CA ALA A 75 11.73 -8.26 0.97
C ALA A 75 11.20 -7.27 2.03
N PHE A 76 10.50 -6.23 1.60
CA PHE A 76 9.86 -5.27 2.49
C PHE A 76 8.86 -5.94 3.46
N SER A 77 8.11 -6.93 3.00
CA SER A 77 7.13 -7.65 3.83
C SER A 77 7.74 -8.46 4.97
N GLN A 78 9.02 -8.85 4.87
CA GLN A 78 9.72 -9.62 5.91
C GLN A 78 9.94 -8.80 7.19
N GLU A 79 10.04 -7.48 7.06
CA GLU A 79 10.30 -6.54 8.16
C GLU A 79 9.09 -5.64 8.46
N SER A 80 7.93 -5.99 7.92
CA SER A 80 6.73 -5.15 7.94
C SER A 80 5.51 -5.88 8.47
N LEU A 81 4.49 -5.10 8.84
CA LEU A 81 3.15 -5.62 9.11
C LEU A 81 2.42 -5.90 7.79
N VAL A 82 2.06 -7.16 7.56
CA VAL A 82 1.31 -7.60 6.38
C VAL A 82 -0.17 -7.72 6.71
N PHE A 83 -1.03 -7.02 5.96
CA PHE A 83 -2.48 -7.08 6.12
C PHE A 83 -3.09 -8.12 5.17
N ASN A 84 -3.59 -9.21 5.71
CA ASN A 84 -4.28 -10.25 4.93
C ASN A 84 -5.72 -9.87 4.55
N ASN A 85 -6.32 -8.93 5.28
CA ASN A 85 -7.71 -8.51 5.12
C ASN A 85 -7.78 -6.97 5.02
N ALA A 86 -7.20 -6.41 3.96
CA ALA A 86 -7.33 -5.00 3.63
C ALA A 86 -8.38 -4.81 2.52
N PHE A 87 -9.34 -3.92 2.75
CA PHE A 87 -10.45 -3.66 1.82
C PHE A 87 -10.47 -2.20 1.41
N THR A 88 -10.67 -1.96 0.12
CA THR A 88 -10.98 -0.62 -0.38
C THR A 88 -12.48 -0.43 -0.51
N GLY A 89 -12.97 0.78 -0.24
CA GLY A 89 -14.39 1.10 -0.40
C GLY A 89 -14.85 1.12 -1.85
N GLN A 90 -13.93 1.31 -2.79
CA GLN A 90 -14.18 1.22 -4.23
C GLN A 90 -12.87 1.00 -4.99
N ALA A 91 -12.77 -0.11 -5.71
CA ALA A 91 -11.57 -0.52 -6.44
C ALA A 91 -11.49 0.12 -7.83
N ILE A 92 -11.47 1.45 -7.89
CA ILE A 92 -11.32 2.27 -9.10
C ILE A 92 -10.36 3.43 -8.78
N CYS A 93 -9.52 3.83 -9.72
CA CYS A 93 -8.39 4.77 -9.53
C CYS A 93 -8.75 6.03 -8.73
N ALA A 94 -9.58 6.94 -9.26
CA ALA A 94 -9.87 8.21 -8.59
C ALA A 94 -10.64 8.04 -7.27
N PRO A 95 -11.70 7.21 -7.17
CA PRO A 95 -12.37 6.91 -5.91
C PRO A 95 -11.45 6.35 -4.84
N SER A 96 -10.63 5.34 -5.15
CA SER A 96 -9.70 4.72 -4.20
C SER A 96 -8.65 5.72 -3.70
N ARG A 97 -8.03 6.50 -4.62
CA ARG A 97 -7.04 7.52 -4.28
C ARG A 97 -7.65 8.65 -3.45
N SER A 98 -8.86 9.09 -3.80
CA SER A 98 -9.56 10.12 -3.02
C SER A 98 -9.91 9.63 -1.61
N MET A 99 -10.34 8.38 -1.46
CA MET A 99 -10.60 7.76 -0.17
C MET A 99 -9.33 7.71 0.68
N LEU A 100 -8.22 7.25 0.11
CA LEU A 100 -6.93 7.15 0.79
C LEU A 100 -6.47 8.52 1.33
N LEU A 101 -6.65 9.58 0.54
CA LEU A 101 -6.13 10.92 0.88
C LEU A 101 -7.12 11.81 1.64
N THR A 102 -8.39 11.43 1.72
CA THR A 102 -9.39 12.16 2.54
C THR A 102 -9.77 11.44 3.83
N GLY A 103 -9.48 10.13 3.94
CA GLY A 103 -9.99 9.28 5.02
C GLY A 103 -11.51 9.05 4.96
N LEU A 104 -12.17 9.39 3.86
CA LEU A 104 -13.63 9.31 3.70
C LEU A 104 -14.01 8.36 2.56
N TYR A 105 -15.04 7.54 2.78
CA TYR A 105 -15.60 6.70 1.73
C TYR A 105 -16.04 7.53 0.51
N PRO A 106 -16.00 6.97 -0.71
CA PRO A 106 -16.26 7.71 -1.95
C PRO A 106 -17.60 8.42 -1.99
N LEU A 107 -18.67 7.81 -1.50
CA LEU A 107 -19.98 8.48 -1.39
C LEU A 107 -19.95 9.70 -0.46
N LYS A 108 -19.14 9.66 0.61
CA LYS A 108 -19.01 10.77 1.55
C LYS A 108 -18.11 11.87 1.01
N ASN A 109 -17.00 11.52 0.35
CA ASN A 109 -16.10 12.50 -0.22
C ASN A 109 -16.57 13.06 -1.58
N GLY A 110 -17.54 12.41 -2.24
CA GLY A 110 -18.14 12.84 -3.52
C GLY A 110 -17.49 12.23 -4.78
N CYS A 111 -16.31 11.62 -4.67
CA CYS A 111 -15.62 10.99 -5.79
C CYS A 111 -15.97 9.49 -5.87
N TYR A 112 -17.22 9.18 -6.21
CA TYR A 112 -17.71 7.79 -6.35
C TYR A 112 -17.78 7.30 -7.81
N ILE A 113 -17.54 8.18 -8.77
CA ILE A 113 -17.39 7.85 -10.19
C ILE A 113 -15.95 8.20 -10.59
N ASN A 114 -15.35 7.37 -11.45
CA ASN A 114 -13.98 7.63 -11.91
C ASN A 114 -13.89 9.00 -12.63
N HIS A 115 -12.76 9.67 -12.50
CA HIS A 115 -12.48 10.99 -13.05
C HIS A 115 -13.29 12.16 -12.45
N THR A 116 -14.12 11.93 -11.42
CA THR A 116 -14.85 12.99 -10.73
C THR A 116 -14.02 13.65 -9.62
N ALA A 117 -14.48 14.82 -9.17
CA ALA A 117 -13.86 15.58 -8.10
C ALA A 117 -14.39 15.16 -6.71
N ILE A 118 -13.58 15.36 -5.68
CA ILE A 118 -14.10 15.38 -4.31
C ILE A 118 -14.94 16.62 -4.06
N ARG A 119 -15.79 16.58 -3.04
CA ARG A 119 -16.62 17.73 -2.64
C ARG A 119 -15.75 18.92 -2.23
N PRO A 120 -16.16 20.15 -2.55
CA PRO A 120 -15.47 21.36 -2.11
C PRO A 120 -15.31 21.42 -0.59
N GLY A 121 -14.20 22.01 -0.13
CA GLY A 121 -13.94 22.25 1.29
C GLY A 121 -13.47 21.06 2.11
N LEU A 122 -13.32 19.86 1.51
CA LEU A 122 -12.75 18.74 2.21
C LEU A 122 -11.24 18.92 2.41
N ARG A 123 -10.79 18.66 3.62
CA ARG A 123 -9.36 18.60 3.93
C ARG A 123 -8.79 17.24 3.51
N THR A 124 -7.54 17.26 3.07
CA THR A 124 -6.84 16.08 2.55
C THR A 124 -5.55 15.83 3.32
N LEU A 125 -5.00 14.63 3.24
CA LEU A 125 -3.74 14.26 3.90
C LEU A 125 -2.63 15.30 3.66
N PRO A 126 -2.39 15.79 2.43
CA PRO A 126 -1.43 16.86 2.21
C PRO A 126 -1.71 18.13 3.03
N SER A 127 -2.96 18.52 3.19
CA SER A 127 -3.33 19.70 3.99
C SER A 127 -2.94 19.52 5.46
N TYR A 128 -3.28 18.35 6.04
CA TYR A 128 -2.96 18.06 7.44
C TYR A 128 -1.46 18.00 7.69
N LEU A 129 -0.73 17.31 6.83
CA LEU A 129 0.72 17.13 7.01
C LEU A 129 1.48 18.44 6.84
N LYS A 130 1.06 19.32 5.92
CA LYS A 130 1.67 20.66 5.76
C LYS A 130 1.49 21.52 7.01
N GLU A 131 0.35 21.49 7.67
CA GLU A 131 0.15 22.18 8.94
C GLU A 131 1.06 21.65 10.07
N LEU A 132 1.44 20.38 9.99
CA LEU A 132 2.41 19.76 10.89
C LEU A 132 3.88 20.03 10.49
N GLY A 133 4.11 20.82 9.44
CA GLY A 133 5.44 21.23 8.98
C GLY A 133 6.14 20.23 8.06
N TYR A 134 5.39 19.28 7.49
CA TYR A 134 5.93 18.36 6.49
C TYR A 134 5.96 18.98 5.09
N ASP A 135 6.96 18.62 4.32
CA ASP A 135 6.87 18.70 2.88
C ASP A 135 6.13 17.46 2.34
N VAL A 136 5.13 17.67 1.49
CA VAL A 136 4.32 16.59 0.94
C VAL A 136 4.46 16.52 -0.55
N LEU A 137 5.05 15.42 -1.03
CA LEU A 137 5.35 15.22 -2.43
C LEU A 137 4.46 14.13 -3.02
N LEU A 138 4.01 14.39 -4.24
CA LEU A 138 3.45 13.35 -5.10
C LEU A 138 4.43 13.08 -6.24
N VAL A 139 4.74 11.82 -6.47
CA VAL A 139 5.57 11.35 -7.60
C VAL A 139 4.73 10.44 -8.47
N GLY A 140 4.64 10.75 -9.76
CA GLY A 140 3.86 9.95 -10.70
C GLY A 140 2.38 10.33 -10.76
N LYS A 141 1.49 9.34 -10.78
CA LYS A 141 0.05 9.48 -11.05
C LYS A 141 -0.72 10.17 -9.94
N SER A 142 -1.38 11.29 -10.24
CA SER A 142 -2.33 11.94 -9.34
C SER A 142 -3.75 11.35 -9.44
N HIS A 143 -4.42 11.59 -10.55
CA HIS A 143 -5.81 11.24 -10.82
C HIS A 143 -6.81 11.77 -9.78
N LEU A 144 -6.50 12.91 -9.15
CA LEU A 144 -7.26 13.57 -8.09
C LEU A 144 -7.80 14.93 -8.56
N LYS A 145 -9.02 15.24 -8.19
CA LYS A 145 -9.69 16.50 -8.54
C LYS A 145 -10.49 17.06 -7.34
N PRO A 146 -10.62 18.39 -7.21
CA PRO A 146 -9.83 19.40 -7.92
C PRO A 146 -8.40 19.45 -7.37
N ALA A 147 -7.43 19.78 -8.21
CA ALA A 147 -6.01 19.83 -7.80
C ALA A 147 -5.76 20.77 -6.60
N SER A 148 -6.52 21.87 -6.50
CA SER A 148 -6.43 22.86 -5.42
C SER A 148 -6.69 22.30 -4.02
N GLN A 149 -7.41 21.19 -3.89
CA GLN A 149 -7.68 20.54 -2.58
C GLN A 149 -6.60 19.53 -2.18
N PHE A 150 -5.62 19.31 -3.03
CA PHE A 150 -4.45 18.47 -2.74
C PHE A 150 -3.17 19.32 -2.83
N PRO A 151 -2.87 20.13 -1.82
CA PRO A 151 -1.80 21.13 -1.84
C PRO A 151 -0.43 20.46 -1.67
N TRP A 152 0.06 19.79 -2.71
CA TRP A 152 1.41 19.22 -2.74
C TRP A 152 2.46 20.32 -2.54
N THR A 153 3.55 20.04 -1.83
CA THR A 153 4.74 20.90 -1.85
C THR A 153 5.39 20.83 -3.23
N ARG A 154 5.46 19.63 -3.79
CA ARG A 154 5.89 19.40 -5.17
C ARG A 154 5.13 18.21 -5.75
N TRP A 155 4.73 18.29 -7.01
CA TRP A 155 4.27 17.16 -7.80
C TRP A 155 5.30 16.88 -8.90
N ILE A 156 6.07 15.81 -8.75
CA ILE A 156 7.02 15.31 -9.73
C ILE A 156 6.21 14.50 -10.75
N GLN A 157 6.13 15.05 -11.96
CA GLN A 157 5.33 14.46 -13.04
C GLN A 157 5.98 13.18 -13.56
N PRO A 158 5.19 12.17 -13.94
CA PRO A 158 5.74 10.98 -14.58
C PRO A 158 6.29 11.32 -15.96
N VAL A 159 7.39 10.70 -16.36
CA VAL A 159 8.12 10.98 -17.59
C VAL A 159 7.88 9.89 -18.64
N LYS A 160 7.75 10.30 -19.90
CA LYS A 160 7.70 9.36 -21.02
C LYS A 160 9.07 8.71 -21.22
N LYS A 161 9.10 7.37 -21.25
CA LYS A 161 10.30 6.59 -21.51
C LYS A 161 10.12 5.80 -22.80
N ALA A 162 11.13 5.86 -23.67
CA ALA A 162 11.07 5.17 -24.97
C ALA A 162 10.89 3.64 -24.77
N GLY A 163 9.97 3.04 -25.52
CA GLY A 163 9.63 1.62 -25.40
C GLY A 163 8.69 1.26 -24.25
N TYR A 164 8.33 2.22 -23.39
CA TYR A 164 7.41 2.01 -22.29
C TYR A 164 5.99 2.42 -22.65
N PRO A 165 4.98 1.59 -22.37
CA PRO A 165 3.59 1.90 -22.72
C PRO A 165 2.95 2.95 -21.81
N ARG A 166 3.52 3.12 -20.61
CA ARG A 166 3.09 4.10 -19.60
C ARG A 166 4.27 4.99 -19.19
N PRO A 167 4.01 6.23 -18.77
CA PRO A 167 5.03 7.06 -18.17
C PRO A 167 5.65 6.39 -16.93
N ALA A 168 6.94 6.61 -16.74
CA ALA A 168 7.71 6.10 -15.60
C ALA A 168 7.91 7.19 -14.54
N ILE A 169 8.27 6.78 -13.34
CA ILE A 169 8.66 7.68 -12.25
C ILE A 169 10.00 8.37 -12.61
N SER A 170 10.12 9.67 -12.32
CA SER A 170 11.37 10.42 -12.45
C SER A 170 12.19 10.25 -11.18
N ILE A 171 13.09 9.27 -11.17
CA ILE A 171 13.97 8.96 -10.03
C ILE A 171 14.93 10.12 -9.75
N ASP A 172 15.57 10.64 -10.79
CA ASP A 172 16.55 11.74 -10.65
C ASP A 172 15.96 12.97 -9.95
N GLU A 173 14.69 13.32 -10.25
CA GLU A 173 14.02 14.43 -9.58
C GLU A 173 13.67 14.12 -8.10
N VAL A 174 13.41 12.86 -7.77
CA VAL A 174 13.19 12.42 -6.39
C VAL A 174 14.49 12.54 -5.61
N ASP A 175 15.60 12.03 -6.15
CA ASP A 175 16.93 12.09 -5.53
C ASP A 175 17.40 13.54 -5.36
N GLU A 176 17.21 14.38 -6.38
CA GLU A 176 17.52 15.81 -6.29
C GLU A 176 16.77 16.47 -5.14
N TYR A 177 15.49 16.16 -4.98
CA TYR A 177 14.69 16.73 -3.89
C TYR A 177 15.16 16.19 -2.53
N LEU A 178 15.34 14.88 -2.41
CA LEU A 178 15.70 14.23 -1.15
C LEU A 178 17.10 14.66 -0.66
N SER A 179 18.03 14.94 -1.57
CA SER A 179 19.38 15.42 -1.20
C SER A 179 19.41 16.84 -0.62
N LYS A 180 18.43 17.68 -0.96
CA LYS A 180 18.35 19.10 -0.57
C LYS A 180 17.34 19.37 0.55
N ARG A 181 16.65 18.34 1.06
CA ARG A 181 15.59 18.53 2.04
C ARG A 181 16.08 18.93 3.42
N GLU A 182 15.35 19.79 4.09
CA GLU A 182 15.60 20.21 5.48
C GLU A 182 14.46 19.81 6.44
N LYS A 183 13.27 19.56 5.90
CA LYS A 183 12.06 19.26 6.65
C LYS A 183 11.72 17.77 6.63
N PRO A 184 10.95 17.28 7.63
CA PRO A 184 10.33 15.99 7.50
C PRO A 184 9.41 15.97 6.26
N PHE A 185 9.32 14.83 5.59
CA PHE A 185 8.56 14.72 4.35
C PHE A 185 7.59 13.54 4.36
N CYS A 186 6.54 13.69 3.57
CA CYS A 186 5.68 12.60 3.11
C CYS A 186 5.82 12.48 1.60
N LEU A 187 6.36 11.37 1.14
CA LEU A 187 6.59 11.05 -0.26
C LEU A 187 5.59 9.98 -0.72
N ILE A 188 4.69 10.33 -1.62
CA ILE A 188 3.72 9.41 -2.21
C ILE A 188 4.19 9.06 -3.62
N ILE A 189 4.68 7.84 -3.78
CA ILE A 189 5.19 7.30 -5.03
C ILE A 189 4.06 6.50 -5.69
N ALA A 190 3.44 7.09 -6.69
CA ALA A 190 2.28 6.54 -7.36
C ALA A 190 2.65 6.08 -8.78
N SER A 191 3.15 4.85 -8.89
CA SER A 191 3.46 4.23 -10.17
C SER A 191 2.21 4.15 -11.06
N GLU A 192 2.39 4.26 -12.37
CA GLU A 192 1.35 3.95 -13.35
C GLU A 192 1.28 2.46 -13.70
N TYR A 193 2.21 1.66 -13.18
CA TYR A 193 2.23 0.22 -13.37
C TYR A 193 1.53 -0.54 -12.22
N PRO A 194 0.92 -1.70 -12.52
CA PRO A 194 0.81 -2.40 -13.81
C PRO A 194 -0.42 -2.04 -14.66
N HIS A 195 -1.01 -0.84 -14.55
CA HIS A 195 -2.16 -0.42 -15.36
C HIS A 195 -1.90 -0.52 -16.87
N GLY A 196 -2.92 -0.90 -17.65
CA GLY A 196 -2.86 -0.90 -19.11
C GLY A 196 -2.77 0.52 -19.74
N PRO A 197 -2.32 0.67 -20.97
CA PRO A 197 -1.88 -0.40 -21.86
C PRO A 197 -0.60 -1.08 -21.39
N TYR A 198 -0.49 -2.39 -21.66
CA TYR A 198 0.67 -3.17 -21.28
C TYR A 198 1.76 -3.13 -22.35
N PHE A 199 2.96 -3.63 -22.03
CA PHE A 199 4.02 -3.81 -23.00
C PHE A 199 3.54 -4.60 -24.21
N LYS A 200 4.07 -4.30 -25.40
CA LYS A 200 3.73 -5.03 -26.62
C LYS A 200 4.19 -6.48 -26.54
N GLU A 201 5.34 -6.70 -25.93
CA GLU A 201 5.97 -8.01 -25.75
C GLU A 201 5.96 -8.42 -24.28
N SER A 202 5.82 -9.71 -24.05
CA SER A 202 5.90 -10.30 -22.70
C SER A 202 7.35 -10.74 -22.42
N LYS A 203 7.80 -10.51 -21.18
CA LYS A 203 9.04 -11.13 -20.64
C LYS A 203 8.83 -12.59 -20.23
N PHE A 204 7.57 -13.05 -20.21
CA PHE A 204 7.19 -14.42 -19.84
C PHE A 204 6.79 -15.21 -21.07
N LYS A 205 7.25 -16.47 -21.17
CA LYS A 205 6.78 -17.39 -22.18
C LYS A 205 5.33 -17.77 -21.92
N THR A 206 4.59 -18.09 -22.97
CA THR A 206 3.16 -18.39 -22.88
C THR A 206 2.85 -19.58 -21.96
N ASP A 207 3.73 -20.59 -21.92
CA ASP A 207 3.63 -21.77 -21.06
C ASP A 207 3.99 -21.51 -19.60
N GLU A 208 4.73 -20.44 -19.31
CA GLU A 208 5.10 -20.00 -17.95
C GLU A 208 4.00 -19.17 -17.30
N VAL A 209 3.05 -18.63 -18.08
CA VAL A 209 1.99 -17.75 -17.57
C VAL A 209 0.91 -18.55 -16.84
N SER A 210 0.70 -18.26 -15.58
CA SER A 210 -0.41 -18.77 -14.79
C SER A 210 -1.60 -17.83 -14.91
N LEU A 211 -2.76 -18.38 -15.24
CA LEU A 211 -3.99 -17.59 -15.33
C LEU A 211 -4.75 -17.58 -13.98
N PRO A 212 -5.51 -16.50 -13.68
CA PRO A 212 -6.47 -16.53 -12.59
C PRO A 212 -7.50 -17.66 -12.76
N PRO A 213 -8.05 -18.22 -11.67
CA PRO A 213 -8.95 -19.39 -11.73
C PRO A 213 -10.22 -19.19 -12.57
N PHE A 214 -10.65 -17.93 -12.73
CA PHE A 214 -11.86 -17.57 -13.50
C PHE A 214 -11.56 -17.22 -14.97
N GLN A 215 -10.30 -17.27 -15.38
CA GLN A 215 -9.90 -16.90 -16.74
C GLN A 215 -9.87 -18.14 -17.66
N TYR A 216 -10.51 -18.05 -18.83
CA TYR A 216 -10.43 -19.10 -19.84
C TYR A 216 -9.00 -19.25 -20.35
N ASP A 217 -8.52 -20.50 -20.38
CA ASP A 217 -7.17 -20.81 -20.80
C ASP A 217 -7.08 -20.86 -22.33
N SER A 218 -6.40 -19.86 -22.88
CA SER A 218 -6.11 -19.73 -24.30
C SER A 218 -4.77 -19.04 -24.51
N ILE A 219 -4.19 -19.21 -25.70
CA ILE A 219 -2.97 -18.49 -26.10
C ILE A 219 -3.17 -16.98 -25.96
N GLY A 220 -4.36 -16.47 -26.36
CA GLY A 220 -4.70 -15.05 -26.22
C GLY A 220 -4.70 -14.58 -24.77
N SER A 221 -5.32 -15.33 -23.88
CA SER A 221 -5.33 -15.03 -22.43
C SER A 221 -3.92 -15.07 -21.84
N ARG A 222 -3.14 -16.09 -22.16
CA ARG A 222 -1.76 -16.21 -21.67
C ARG A 222 -0.87 -15.09 -22.18
N ASN A 223 -0.99 -14.68 -23.44
CA ASN A 223 -0.27 -13.52 -23.98
C ASN A 223 -0.67 -12.22 -23.31
N TYR A 224 -1.96 -12.04 -23.00
CA TYR A 224 -2.45 -10.86 -22.29
C TYR A 224 -1.86 -10.79 -20.86
N PHE A 225 -1.96 -11.87 -20.10
CA PHE A 225 -1.44 -11.92 -18.73
C PHE A 225 0.08 -11.88 -18.68
N GLY A 226 0.79 -12.43 -19.66
CA GLY A 226 2.26 -12.29 -19.75
C GLY A 226 2.70 -10.83 -19.88
N ARG A 227 2.00 -10.03 -20.66
CA ARG A 227 2.25 -8.58 -20.77
C ARG A 227 1.88 -7.81 -19.50
N TYR A 228 0.80 -8.20 -18.84
CA TYR A 228 0.42 -7.68 -17.54
C TYR A 228 1.49 -7.99 -16.48
N TYR A 229 1.97 -9.23 -16.40
CA TYR A 229 3.04 -9.63 -15.51
C TYR A 229 4.37 -8.92 -15.78
N THR A 230 4.66 -8.65 -17.05
CA THR A 230 5.80 -7.79 -17.43
C THR A 230 5.67 -6.39 -16.81
N SER A 231 4.47 -5.84 -16.77
CA SER A 231 4.20 -4.54 -16.14
C SER A 231 4.32 -4.58 -14.61
N ILE A 232 4.02 -5.71 -13.97
CA ILE A 232 4.27 -5.89 -12.52
C ILE A 232 5.78 -5.88 -12.22
N VAL A 233 6.57 -6.58 -13.03
CA VAL A 233 8.04 -6.57 -12.88
C VAL A 233 8.60 -5.16 -13.06
N GLU A 234 8.06 -4.39 -13.99
CA GLU A 234 8.51 -3.02 -14.19
C GLU A 234 8.18 -2.12 -13.00
N LYS A 235 7.02 -2.29 -12.38
CA LYS A 235 6.67 -1.60 -11.12
C LYS A 235 7.66 -1.96 -10.00
N GLU A 236 8.05 -3.22 -9.86
CA GLU A 236 9.08 -3.63 -8.88
C GLU A 236 10.43 -2.95 -9.16
N ASN A 237 10.81 -2.80 -10.44
CA ASN A 237 12.03 -2.08 -10.80
C ASN A 237 11.96 -0.60 -10.40
N GLU A 238 10.84 0.08 -10.65
CA GLU A 238 10.65 1.47 -10.21
C GLU A 238 10.79 1.61 -8.68
N PHE A 239 10.22 0.67 -7.92
CA PHE A 239 10.28 0.73 -6.45
C PHE A 239 11.67 0.37 -5.88
N LYS A 240 12.48 -0.37 -6.64
CA LYS A 240 13.86 -0.71 -6.27
C LYS A 240 14.80 0.49 -6.36
N GLU A 241 14.56 1.38 -7.31
CA GLU A 241 15.45 2.52 -7.59
C GLU A 241 15.25 3.68 -6.58
N ILE A 242 14.20 3.65 -5.76
CA ILE A 242 13.88 4.64 -4.74
C ILE A 242 14.30 4.16 -3.34
#